data_6d4ab445e6003136a794080f20023006
#
_entry.id   6d4ab445e6003136a794080f20023006
#
_cell.length_a   1.000
_cell.length_b   1.000
_cell.length_c   1.000
_cell.angle_alpha   90.00
_cell.angle_beta   90.00
_cell.angle_gamma   90.00
#
_symmetry.space_group_name_H-M   'P 1'
#
loop_
_entity.id
_entity.type
_entity.pdbx_description
1 polymer ?
#
loop_
_entity_poly.entity_id
_entity_poly.type
_entity_poly.pdbx_seq_one_letter_code
_entity_poly.pdbx_strand_id
1 'polypeptide(L)'
;MGLRVQSAMILTGALLAAVSISGIAAGKAPKKKVQQPLPAATYVGSAACSRCHVEIASHFAKASMGHSLTRITPDFVKTLPLTPQAGTSYYDAKSDHHFEVHAENGKLYQTEFQTSSGKEVFRNTHELEWIIGTGENGFGALLRRDGYLFQAPLSFYSKAGQWGLSPGYQNGDYGFNRIIQPGCIYCHSGRPQPVANFAGKYDGNTFTQTSVGCENCHGPGSAHVQAMGDGEEFPKGQDKTIVNPARLSGQLSDDICMGCHQTGDARVLQPGKTYQDFRPGEPLDKTVSIFQIPPSRENPTQDDHVEHYYSMSMSKCFRASAGKPAAQQMRCITCHDPHVEPAGAEIPTFYNGKCMSCHTAASCTATPTARKQTTPADNCIGCHMPKRDVVVISHSSITNHRILARPDEPFPDEAYAQTTAAMPDLIHLNAVGLRDGKAATPSALTRLQAYALLEAGKPQFHASWLKTLAELETSAPDNAADKSADNALVQAALGHRELEAHNFAAAIDHLRQSLKVDPLQSLVYVDLSEAEDQSGHVEEAIADAKRAVELDPFVAGMQKTLVFRLINGKHYEEAEAAMEKYLQNFPEDDFMRKMLAMAKQ
;
A
#
# COMPACT_ATOMS: atom_id res chain seq x y z
N MET A 1 -48.76 22.42 -48.96
CA MET A 1 -50.14 21.92 -48.78
C MET A 1 -50.19 21.51 -47.28
N GLY A 2 -50.75 22.20 -46.40
CA GLY A 2 -51.92 23.10 -46.37
C GLY A 2 -53.02 22.46 -45.58
N LEU A 3 -53.41 23.10 -44.59
CA LEU A 3 -54.68 23.25 -43.84
C LEU A 3 -54.60 22.71 -42.38
N ARG A 4 -54.65 23.56 -41.36
CA ARG A 4 -55.72 24.43 -40.79
C ARG A 4 -56.97 23.63 -40.37
N VAL A 5 -57.31 23.73 -39.12
CA VAL A 5 -58.21 24.56 -38.29
C VAL A 5 -59.29 23.63 -37.70
N GLN A 6 -59.82 23.66 -36.50
CA GLN A 6 -60.48 24.75 -35.79
C GLN A 6 -60.89 24.33 -34.35
N SER A 7 -61.07 25.33 -33.53
CA SER A 7 -61.61 25.36 -32.15
C SER A 7 -63.13 25.00 -32.09
N ALA A 8 -63.53 24.53 -30.89
CA ALA A 8 -64.93 24.77 -30.43
C ALA A 8 -64.93 24.89 -28.88
N MET A 9 -65.30 26.08 -28.43
CA MET A 9 -65.79 26.38 -27.09
C MET A 9 -67.25 25.90 -26.96
N ILE A 10 -67.60 25.36 -25.78
CA ILE A 10 -68.98 25.41 -25.29
C ILE A 10 -68.96 25.73 -23.79
N LEU A 11 -69.58 26.88 -23.45
CA LEU A 11 -70.00 27.33 -22.10
C LEU A 11 -71.29 26.61 -21.66
N THR A 12 -71.49 26.39 -20.38
CA THR A 12 -72.68 26.49 -19.51
C THR A 12 -72.45 25.59 -18.32
N GLY A 13 -72.79 25.89 -17.08
CA GLY A 13 -73.60 26.86 -16.41
C GLY A 13 -73.47 26.64 -14.93
N ALA A 14 -73.58 27.70 -14.14
CA ALA A 14 -73.43 27.71 -12.71
C ALA A 14 -74.60 27.07 -11.97
N LEU A 15 -74.34 26.34 -10.89
CA LEU A 15 -75.29 26.10 -9.78
C LEU A 15 -74.57 26.31 -8.44
N LEU A 16 -74.96 27.35 -7.74
CA LEU A 16 -74.57 27.60 -6.35
C LEU A 16 -75.29 26.64 -5.40
N ALA A 17 -74.53 25.90 -4.63
CA ALA A 17 -75.04 25.27 -3.43
C ALA A 17 -74.17 25.72 -2.23
N ALA A 18 -74.78 26.54 -1.37
CA ALA A 18 -74.15 26.98 -0.13
C ALA A 18 -74.06 25.81 0.84
N VAL A 19 -72.87 25.41 1.22
CA VAL A 19 -72.58 24.48 2.33
C VAL A 19 -71.80 25.22 3.41
N SER A 20 -72.39 25.24 4.57
CA SER A 20 -71.84 25.85 5.79
C SER A 20 -70.52 25.18 6.19
N ILE A 21 -69.44 25.92 6.22
CA ILE A 21 -68.13 25.43 6.66
C ILE A 21 -68.01 25.67 8.18
N SER A 22 -68.11 24.59 8.96
CA SER A 22 -67.71 24.55 10.35
C SER A 22 -66.16 24.57 10.40
N GLY A 23 -65.62 25.53 11.14
CA GLY A 23 -64.17 25.76 11.24
C GLY A 23 -63.39 24.56 11.77
N ILE A 24 -62.51 24.04 10.94
CA ILE A 24 -61.44 23.12 11.38
C ILE A 24 -60.19 24.00 11.52
N ALA A 25 -59.69 24.11 12.77
CA ALA A 25 -58.42 24.82 13.05
C ALA A 25 -57.28 24.20 12.22
N ALA A 26 -56.69 24.99 11.35
CA ALA A 26 -55.50 24.62 10.59
C ALA A 26 -54.32 24.41 11.56
N GLY A 27 -54.05 23.12 11.89
CA GLY A 27 -52.82 22.72 12.54
C GLY A 27 -51.63 23.17 11.67
N LYS A 28 -50.72 23.99 12.22
CA LYS A 28 -49.46 24.36 11.56
C LYS A 28 -48.72 23.08 11.18
N ALA A 29 -48.51 22.85 9.90
CA ALA A 29 -47.64 21.79 9.41
C ALA A 29 -46.27 21.90 10.11
N PRO A 30 -45.68 20.79 10.58
CA PRO A 30 -44.38 20.83 11.20
C PRO A 30 -43.38 21.40 10.16
N LYS A 31 -42.68 22.47 10.53
CA LYS A 31 -41.58 23.01 9.75
C LYS A 31 -40.57 21.87 9.56
N LYS A 32 -40.37 21.38 8.33
CA LYS A 32 -39.23 20.54 7.98
C LYS A 32 -37.99 21.27 8.48
N LYS A 33 -37.32 20.72 9.51
CA LYS A 33 -35.99 21.15 9.88
C LYS A 33 -35.16 21.01 8.60
N VAL A 34 -34.62 22.12 8.11
CA VAL A 34 -33.57 22.09 7.10
C VAL A 34 -32.43 21.31 7.75
N GLN A 35 -32.24 20.07 7.33
CA GLN A 35 -31.11 19.29 7.77
C GLN A 35 -29.86 20.04 7.30
N GLN A 36 -29.13 20.62 8.24
CA GLN A 36 -27.77 21.09 7.97
C GLN A 36 -26.98 19.88 7.45
N PRO A 37 -26.14 20.05 6.44
CA PRO A 37 -25.24 18.99 6.00
C PRO A 37 -24.51 18.47 7.25
N LEU A 38 -24.57 17.18 7.52
CA LEU A 38 -23.79 16.58 8.58
C LEU A 38 -22.31 16.93 8.34
N PRO A 39 -21.56 17.39 9.36
CA PRO A 39 -20.15 17.61 9.22
C PRO A 39 -19.50 16.33 8.71
N ALA A 40 -18.46 16.45 7.87
CA ALA A 40 -17.76 15.29 7.33
C ALA A 40 -17.33 14.37 8.49
N ALA A 41 -17.69 13.10 8.39
CA ALA A 41 -17.39 12.14 9.44
C ALA A 41 -15.87 12.03 9.68
N THR A 42 -15.47 11.99 10.94
CA THR A 42 -14.08 11.91 11.38
C THR A 42 -13.78 10.54 12.01
N TYR A 43 -12.50 10.20 12.07
CA TYR A 43 -12.04 8.98 12.71
C TYR A 43 -12.03 9.14 14.23
N VAL A 44 -12.56 8.12 14.95
CA VAL A 44 -12.74 8.13 16.41
C VAL A 44 -11.88 7.08 17.13
N GLY A 45 -11.25 6.17 16.40
CA GLY A 45 -10.44 5.07 16.91
C GLY A 45 -11.25 3.86 17.37
N SER A 46 -10.62 2.69 17.35
CA SER A 46 -11.27 1.41 17.71
C SER A 46 -11.81 1.36 19.13
N ALA A 47 -11.24 2.14 20.05
CA ALA A 47 -11.73 2.23 21.43
C ALA A 47 -13.16 2.80 21.54
N ALA A 48 -13.58 3.65 20.62
CA ALA A 48 -14.96 4.15 20.57
C ALA A 48 -15.94 3.03 20.17
N CYS A 49 -15.53 2.18 19.22
CA CYS A 49 -16.34 1.06 18.70
C CYS A 49 -16.51 -0.04 19.74
N SER A 50 -15.44 -0.38 20.46
CA SER A 50 -15.42 -1.47 21.46
C SER A 50 -16.37 -1.26 22.64
N ARG A 51 -16.86 -0.04 22.89
CA ARG A 51 -17.83 0.24 23.95
C ARG A 51 -19.18 -0.44 23.71
N CYS A 52 -19.57 -0.59 22.45
CA CYS A 52 -20.84 -1.23 22.06
C CYS A 52 -20.60 -2.59 21.38
N HIS A 53 -19.56 -2.73 20.57
CA HIS A 53 -19.21 -3.95 19.82
C HIS A 53 -18.17 -4.80 20.58
N VAL A 54 -18.44 -5.10 21.88
CA VAL A 54 -17.49 -5.71 22.82
C VAL A 54 -16.95 -7.05 22.32
N GLU A 55 -17.84 -7.95 21.87
CA GLU A 55 -17.48 -9.29 21.42
C GLU A 55 -16.64 -9.23 20.13
N ILE A 56 -17.10 -8.48 19.14
CA ILE A 56 -16.37 -8.30 17.86
C ILE A 56 -14.99 -7.70 18.11
N ALA A 57 -14.90 -6.66 18.94
CA ALA A 57 -13.64 -6.03 19.28
C ALA A 57 -12.68 -6.99 20.01
N SER A 58 -13.21 -7.83 20.89
CA SER A 58 -12.42 -8.85 21.62
C SER A 58 -11.85 -9.92 20.67
N HIS A 59 -12.64 -10.35 19.68
CA HIS A 59 -12.18 -11.31 18.68
C HIS A 59 -11.15 -10.67 17.75
N PHE A 60 -11.45 -9.48 17.24
CA PHE A 60 -10.54 -8.75 16.33
C PHE A 60 -9.19 -8.43 16.97
N ALA A 61 -9.15 -8.11 18.25
CA ALA A 61 -7.90 -7.87 18.98
C ALA A 61 -6.97 -9.10 19.02
N LYS A 62 -7.52 -10.31 18.81
CA LYS A 62 -6.74 -11.56 18.73
C LYS A 62 -6.38 -11.95 17.30
N ALA A 63 -7.04 -11.35 16.31
CA ALA A 63 -6.75 -11.60 14.91
C ALA A 63 -5.46 -10.89 14.48
N SER A 64 -4.76 -11.47 13.53
CA SER A 64 -3.47 -10.98 13.02
C SER A 64 -3.50 -9.49 12.64
N MET A 65 -4.55 -9.02 11.99
CA MET A 65 -4.70 -7.60 11.66
C MET A 65 -4.78 -6.69 12.89
N GLY A 66 -5.40 -7.15 13.98
CA GLY A 66 -5.57 -6.38 15.22
C GLY A 66 -4.26 -6.12 15.99
N HIS A 67 -3.18 -6.85 15.67
CA HIS A 67 -1.85 -6.66 16.24
C HIS A 67 -0.73 -6.63 15.18
N SER A 68 -1.06 -6.11 14.00
CA SER A 68 -0.14 -5.98 12.87
C SER A 68 1.08 -5.06 13.14
N LEU A 69 0.95 -4.15 14.09
CA LEU A 69 2.01 -3.27 14.59
C LEU A 69 1.87 -3.12 16.10
N THR A 70 2.92 -3.49 16.86
CA THR A 70 2.87 -3.52 18.33
C THR A 70 3.98 -2.63 18.92
N ARG A 71 3.61 -1.75 19.86
CA ARG A 71 4.59 -0.98 20.64
C ARG A 71 5.41 -1.91 21.51
N ILE A 72 6.72 -1.76 21.49
CA ILE A 72 7.62 -2.50 22.38
C ILE A 72 7.50 -1.92 23.81
N THR A 73 7.17 -2.78 24.76
CA THR A 73 7.08 -2.47 26.19
C THR A 73 7.96 -3.43 26.97
N PRO A 74 8.35 -3.12 28.23
CA PRO A 74 9.15 -4.03 29.04
C PRO A 74 8.54 -5.43 29.20
N ASP A 75 7.21 -5.52 29.27
CA ASP A 75 6.53 -6.83 29.36
C ASP A 75 6.52 -7.56 28.01
N PHE A 76 6.37 -6.84 26.91
CA PHE A 76 6.46 -7.43 25.58
C PHE A 76 7.86 -7.97 25.28
N VAL A 77 8.92 -7.27 25.68
CA VAL A 77 10.32 -7.72 25.53
C VAL A 77 10.56 -9.09 26.15
N LYS A 78 9.92 -9.40 27.29
CA LYS A 78 10.04 -10.72 27.97
C LYS A 78 9.46 -11.88 27.13
N THR A 79 8.61 -11.59 26.16
CA THR A 79 7.99 -12.60 25.30
C THR A 79 8.79 -12.88 24.03
N LEU A 80 9.79 -12.06 23.72
CA LEU A 80 10.58 -12.18 22.51
C LEU A 80 11.60 -13.33 22.57
N PRO A 81 11.91 -13.99 21.46
CA PRO A 81 12.87 -15.08 21.38
C PRO A 81 14.31 -14.53 21.39
N LEU A 82 14.79 -14.12 22.56
CA LEU A 82 16.11 -13.50 22.77
C LEU A 82 17.11 -14.48 23.41
N THR A 83 17.22 -15.68 22.83
CA THR A 83 18.17 -16.70 23.27
C THR A 83 19.21 -16.97 22.18
N PRO A 84 20.43 -17.43 22.53
CA PRO A 84 21.44 -17.79 21.53
C PRO A 84 20.94 -18.79 20.49
N GLN A 85 20.06 -19.72 20.90
CA GLN A 85 19.44 -20.72 19.99
C GLN A 85 18.51 -20.07 18.96
N ALA A 86 17.96 -18.89 19.26
CA ALA A 86 17.17 -18.11 18.33
C ALA A 86 18.02 -17.24 17.38
N GLY A 87 19.36 -17.39 17.38
CA GLY A 87 20.26 -16.67 16.48
C GLY A 87 20.32 -15.16 16.75
N THR A 88 20.41 -14.77 18.04
CA THR A 88 20.51 -13.35 18.45
C THR A 88 21.80 -12.66 17.99
N SER A 89 22.76 -13.41 17.47
CA SER A 89 23.93 -12.92 16.75
C SER A 89 23.92 -13.49 15.34
N TYR A 90 24.08 -12.63 14.35
CA TYR A 90 24.10 -12.99 12.94
C TYR A 90 25.32 -12.38 12.25
N TYR A 91 26.01 -13.16 11.43
CA TYR A 91 27.12 -12.68 10.61
C TYR A 91 26.73 -12.77 9.13
N ASP A 92 26.80 -11.65 8.43
CA ASP A 92 26.63 -11.60 6.99
C ASP A 92 28.00 -11.59 6.28
N ALA A 93 28.34 -12.72 5.66
CA ALA A 93 29.60 -12.87 4.95
C ALA A 93 29.70 -12.00 3.69
N LYS A 94 28.58 -11.47 3.19
CA LYS A 94 28.56 -10.63 1.98
C LYS A 94 29.03 -9.20 2.27
N SER A 95 28.60 -8.65 3.40
CA SER A 95 28.99 -7.31 3.88
C SER A 95 30.20 -7.35 4.82
N ASP A 96 30.57 -8.52 5.35
CA ASP A 96 31.53 -8.69 6.44
C ASP A 96 31.08 -7.96 7.72
N HIS A 97 29.74 -7.97 7.99
CA HIS A 97 29.16 -7.31 9.14
C HIS A 97 28.54 -8.30 10.12
N HIS A 98 28.61 -7.93 11.38
CA HIS A 98 27.96 -8.64 12.47
C HIS A 98 26.73 -7.87 12.94
N PHE A 99 25.67 -8.59 13.23
CA PHE A 99 24.41 -8.05 13.76
C PHE A 99 24.06 -8.76 15.06
N GLU A 100 23.55 -8.01 16.02
CA GLU A 100 23.10 -8.52 17.32
C GLU A 100 21.73 -7.96 17.67
N VAL A 101 20.89 -8.76 18.32
CA VAL A 101 19.66 -8.32 18.95
C VAL A 101 19.71 -8.67 20.44
N HIS A 102 19.43 -7.71 21.30
CA HIS A 102 19.47 -7.89 22.75
C HIS A 102 18.47 -7.00 23.47
N ALA A 103 18.16 -7.38 24.69
CA ALA A 103 17.34 -6.58 25.59
C ALA A 103 18.18 -6.03 26.73
N GLU A 104 17.98 -4.76 27.04
CA GLU A 104 18.59 -4.09 28.16
C GLU A 104 17.58 -3.14 28.83
N ASN A 105 17.45 -3.21 30.17
CA ASN A 105 16.56 -2.35 30.96
C ASN A 105 15.11 -2.32 30.47
N GLY A 106 14.59 -3.47 29.95
CA GLY A 106 13.23 -3.59 29.40
C GLY A 106 13.02 -2.96 28.02
N LYS A 107 14.08 -2.62 27.34
CA LYS A 107 14.11 -2.11 25.97
C LYS A 107 14.76 -3.12 25.05
N LEU A 108 14.41 -3.08 23.77
CA LEU A 108 14.98 -3.92 22.71
C LEU A 108 15.95 -3.09 21.87
N TYR A 109 17.09 -3.67 21.57
CA TYR A 109 18.12 -3.05 20.73
C TYR A 109 18.56 -3.98 19.62
N GLN A 110 18.96 -3.39 18.50
CA GLN A 110 19.79 -4.05 17.51
C GLN A 110 21.10 -3.28 17.32
N THR A 111 22.15 -4.03 17.08
CA THR A 111 23.50 -3.51 16.84
C THR A 111 24.04 -4.10 15.54
N GLU A 112 24.64 -3.26 14.74
CA GLU A 112 25.48 -3.63 13.61
C GLU A 112 26.91 -3.19 13.88
N PHE A 113 27.90 -4.06 13.60
CA PHE A 113 29.30 -3.74 13.77
C PHE A 113 30.20 -4.51 12.83
N GLN A 114 31.37 -3.98 12.60
CA GLN A 114 32.43 -4.63 11.83
C GLN A 114 33.73 -4.65 12.64
N THR A 115 34.48 -5.74 12.52
CA THR A 115 35.82 -5.86 13.11
C THR A 115 36.86 -6.14 12.04
N SER A 116 38.03 -5.49 12.13
CA SER A 116 39.18 -5.76 11.26
C SER A 116 40.44 -5.90 12.10
N SER A 117 41.16 -7.00 11.93
CA SER A 117 42.39 -7.31 12.71
C SER A 117 42.16 -7.25 14.21
N GLY A 118 40.98 -7.69 14.68
CA GLY A 118 40.61 -7.72 16.11
C GLY A 118 40.25 -6.36 16.71
N LYS A 119 40.17 -5.31 15.90
CA LYS A 119 39.70 -3.97 16.29
C LYS A 119 38.34 -3.68 15.67
N GLU A 120 37.50 -3.05 16.46
CA GLU A 120 36.20 -2.58 15.97
C GLU A 120 36.41 -1.41 14.99
N VAL A 121 35.83 -1.50 13.81
CA VAL A 121 35.88 -0.49 12.75
C VAL A 121 34.74 0.51 12.93
N PHE A 122 33.55 -0.01 13.18
CA PHE A 122 32.39 0.75 13.61
C PHE A 122 31.45 -0.12 14.46
N ARG A 123 30.62 0.54 15.25
CA ARG A 123 29.49 -0.04 15.97
C ARG A 123 28.32 0.93 15.94
N ASN A 124 27.16 0.45 15.50
CA ASN A 124 25.94 1.23 15.38
C ASN A 124 24.81 0.50 16.14
N THR A 125 24.32 1.09 17.22
CA THR A 125 23.29 0.48 18.09
C THR A 125 22.09 1.39 18.19
N HIS A 126 20.90 0.83 17.98
CA HIS A 126 19.64 1.57 18.05
C HIS A 126 18.60 0.86 18.92
N GLU A 127 17.86 1.66 19.70
CA GLU A 127 16.66 1.23 20.40
C GLU A 127 15.54 1.03 19.38
N LEU A 128 14.78 -0.06 19.53
CA LEU A 128 13.63 -0.40 18.70
C LEU A 128 12.35 -0.04 19.43
N GLU A 129 11.40 0.58 18.70
CA GLU A 129 10.18 1.09 19.32
C GLU A 129 8.94 0.27 18.98
N TRP A 130 8.90 -0.41 17.83
CA TRP A 130 7.76 -1.21 17.39
C TRP A 130 8.19 -2.52 16.76
N ILE A 131 7.32 -3.53 16.91
CA ILE A 131 7.35 -4.76 16.11
C ILE A 131 6.34 -4.62 15.00
N ILE A 132 6.75 -4.91 13.76
CA ILE A 132 5.90 -4.93 12.56
C ILE A 132 5.71 -6.36 12.09
N GLY A 133 4.45 -6.76 11.92
CA GLY A 133 4.06 -8.14 11.63
C GLY A 133 3.52 -8.85 12.86
N THR A 134 2.78 -9.93 12.60
CA THR A 134 1.97 -10.63 13.63
C THR A 134 2.71 -11.77 14.31
N GLY A 135 3.88 -12.14 13.79
CA GLY A 135 4.61 -13.31 14.25
C GLY A 135 4.18 -14.65 13.65
N GLU A 136 3.11 -14.71 12.88
CA GLU A 136 2.65 -15.95 12.23
C GLU A 136 3.75 -16.54 11.32
N ASN A 137 4.30 -15.74 10.42
CA ASN A 137 5.43 -16.11 9.57
C ASN A 137 6.76 -15.51 10.06
N GLY A 138 6.66 -14.48 10.88
CA GLY A 138 7.76 -13.73 11.42
C GLY A 138 7.35 -12.29 11.73
N PHE A 139 8.29 -11.52 12.24
CA PHE A 139 8.13 -10.10 12.49
C PHE A 139 9.45 -9.37 12.29
N GLY A 140 9.36 -8.11 11.86
CA GLY A 140 10.46 -7.17 11.86
C GLY A 140 10.37 -6.19 13.02
N ALA A 141 11.34 -5.30 13.11
CA ALA A 141 11.33 -4.23 14.10
C ALA A 141 11.54 -2.87 13.44
N LEU A 142 11.00 -1.84 14.08
CA LEU A 142 11.13 -0.46 13.64
C LEU A 142 11.77 0.39 14.73
N LEU A 143 12.59 1.32 14.29
CA LEU A 143 13.13 2.40 15.12
C LEU A 143 12.66 3.76 14.59
N ARG A 144 12.75 4.78 15.44
CA ARG A 144 12.47 6.17 15.08
C ARG A 144 13.70 7.04 15.34
N ARG A 145 14.08 7.83 14.34
CA ARG A 145 15.15 8.82 14.44
C ARG A 145 14.76 10.08 13.66
N ASP A 146 14.92 11.24 14.26
CA ASP A 146 14.62 12.55 13.68
C ASP A 146 13.20 12.67 13.06
N GLY A 147 12.24 11.95 13.66
CA GLY A 147 10.86 11.87 13.19
C GLY A 147 10.61 10.85 12.08
N TYR A 148 11.64 10.23 11.51
CA TYR A 148 11.50 9.18 10.50
C TYR A 148 11.43 7.79 11.15
N LEU A 149 10.69 6.88 10.47
CA LEU A 149 10.68 5.46 10.81
C LEU A 149 11.62 4.68 9.90
N PHE A 150 12.38 3.77 10.50
CA PHE A 150 13.30 2.90 9.77
C PHE A 150 13.04 1.44 10.11
N GLN A 151 13.26 0.56 9.14
CA GLN A 151 13.31 -0.87 9.36
C GLN A 151 14.66 -1.24 9.99
N ALA A 152 14.63 -2.08 11.02
CA ALA A 152 15.83 -2.63 11.62
C ALA A 152 16.42 -3.77 10.75
N PRO A 153 17.76 -4.01 10.81
CA PRO A 153 18.44 -5.00 9.99
C PRO A 153 17.98 -6.44 10.19
N LEU A 154 17.60 -6.82 11.41
CA LEU A 154 17.18 -8.19 11.71
C LEU A 154 15.67 -8.30 11.90
N SER A 155 15.10 -9.37 11.33
CA SER A 155 13.74 -9.86 11.56
C SER A 155 13.78 -11.26 12.16
N PHE A 156 12.75 -11.63 12.93
CA PHE A 156 12.57 -12.99 13.42
C PHE A 156 11.71 -13.79 12.46
N TYR A 157 12.18 -14.97 12.07
CA TYR A 157 11.52 -15.90 11.15
C TYR A 157 10.93 -17.05 11.95
N SER A 158 9.62 -17.06 12.16
CA SER A 158 8.92 -17.97 13.07
C SER A 158 9.08 -19.44 12.69
N LYS A 159 9.08 -19.78 11.40
CA LYS A 159 9.27 -21.14 10.92
C LYS A 159 10.68 -21.66 11.19
N ALA A 160 11.68 -20.81 11.00
CA ALA A 160 13.08 -21.13 11.29
C ALA A 160 13.39 -21.06 12.79
N GLY A 161 12.56 -20.34 13.57
CA GLY A 161 12.81 -20.06 14.99
C GLY A 161 14.05 -19.20 15.22
N GLN A 162 14.44 -18.36 14.25
CA GLN A 162 15.71 -17.64 14.27
C GLN A 162 15.58 -16.20 13.77
N TRP A 163 16.43 -15.34 14.30
CA TRP A 163 16.71 -14.02 13.74
C TRP A 163 17.60 -14.14 12.50
N GLY A 164 17.37 -13.28 11.53
CA GLY A 164 18.15 -13.20 10.30
C GLY A 164 17.91 -11.86 9.61
N LEU A 165 18.60 -11.58 8.51
CA LEU A 165 18.44 -10.32 7.78
C LEU A 165 16.97 -10.05 7.41
N SER A 166 16.53 -8.84 7.64
CA SER A 166 15.19 -8.38 7.28
C SER A 166 14.97 -8.46 5.77
N PRO A 167 13.72 -8.68 5.30
CA PRO A 167 13.42 -8.72 3.87
C PRO A 167 13.96 -7.49 3.14
N GLY A 168 14.72 -7.72 2.07
CA GLY A 168 15.37 -6.68 1.27
C GLY A 168 16.84 -6.44 1.61
N TYR A 169 17.30 -6.73 2.82
CA TYR A 169 18.71 -6.58 3.20
C TYR A 169 19.64 -7.56 2.47
N GLN A 170 19.12 -8.66 1.95
CA GLN A 170 19.88 -9.58 1.10
C GLN A 170 20.37 -8.94 -0.22
N ASN A 171 19.77 -7.81 -0.63
CA ASN A 171 20.12 -7.10 -1.87
C ASN A 171 21.17 -6.01 -1.65
N GLY A 172 21.39 -5.60 -0.41
CA GLY A 172 22.36 -4.58 -0.03
C GLY A 172 22.25 -4.27 1.45
N ASP A 173 23.34 -3.80 2.01
CA ASP A 173 23.37 -3.31 3.37
C ASP A 173 22.79 -1.88 3.42
N TYR A 174 21.80 -1.69 4.24
CA TYR A 174 21.15 -0.40 4.47
C TYR A 174 21.42 0.12 5.89
N GLY A 175 22.18 -0.62 6.71
CA GLY A 175 22.36 -0.31 8.10
C GLY A 175 21.02 -0.07 8.81
N PHE A 176 20.92 1.02 9.54
CA PHE A 176 19.67 1.48 10.17
C PHE A 176 18.98 2.62 9.40
N ASN A 177 19.22 2.73 8.08
CA ASN A 177 18.77 3.86 7.26
C ASN A 177 17.67 3.49 6.25
N ARG A 178 17.14 2.28 6.30
CA ARG A 178 16.04 1.88 5.43
C ARG A 178 14.72 2.49 5.89
N ILE A 179 14.37 3.63 5.28
CA ILE A 179 13.15 4.37 5.60
C ILE A 179 11.91 3.51 5.31
N ILE A 180 10.98 3.49 6.26
CA ILE A 180 9.66 2.88 6.10
C ILE A 180 8.79 3.78 5.24
N GLN A 181 8.50 3.31 4.04
CA GLN A 181 7.67 4.04 3.07
C GLN A 181 6.20 4.14 3.54
N PRO A 182 5.46 5.19 3.13
CA PRO A 182 4.04 5.37 3.47
C PRO A 182 3.18 4.14 3.13
N GLY A 183 3.47 3.44 2.03
CA GLY A 183 2.77 2.21 1.65
C GLY A 183 2.93 1.07 2.65
N CYS A 184 4.11 0.91 3.26
CA CYS A 184 4.35 -0.12 4.28
C CYS A 184 3.45 0.12 5.50
N ILE A 185 3.45 1.35 5.99
CA ILE A 185 2.68 1.75 7.17
C ILE A 185 1.18 1.76 6.90
N TYR A 186 0.74 2.05 5.68
CA TYR A 186 -0.67 1.95 5.31
C TYR A 186 -1.23 0.53 5.53
N CYS A 187 -0.48 -0.50 5.15
CA CYS A 187 -0.91 -1.89 5.29
C CYS A 187 -0.74 -2.45 6.71
N HIS A 188 0.23 -1.94 7.47
CA HIS A 188 0.59 -2.50 8.77
C HIS A 188 0.11 -1.69 9.97
N SER A 189 -0.47 -0.50 9.77
CA SER A 189 -0.96 0.32 10.89
C SER A 189 -2.41 0.79 10.70
N GLY A 190 -2.99 1.28 11.77
CA GLY A 190 -4.34 1.84 11.74
C GLY A 190 -4.36 3.27 11.21
N ARG A 191 -3.77 4.19 11.97
CA ARG A 191 -3.83 5.64 11.66
C ARG A 191 -2.48 6.30 11.93
N PRO A 192 -1.56 6.26 10.95
CA PRO A 192 -0.30 6.98 11.04
C PRO A 192 -0.54 8.49 10.94
N GLN A 193 0.40 9.28 11.48
CA GLN A 193 0.40 10.75 11.42
C GLN A 193 1.59 11.23 10.59
N PRO A 194 1.55 11.09 9.25
CA PRO A 194 2.65 11.52 8.40
C PRO A 194 2.77 13.05 8.40
N VAL A 195 3.99 13.53 8.35
CA VAL A 195 4.27 14.94 8.03
C VAL A 195 4.09 15.13 6.53
N ALA A 196 3.26 16.09 6.16
CA ALA A 196 3.00 16.37 4.74
C ALA A 196 4.31 16.62 3.97
N ASN A 197 4.39 16.06 2.78
CA ASN A 197 5.51 16.22 1.85
C ASN A 197 6.86 15.62 2.27
N PHE A 198 6.88 14.80 3.34
CA PHE A 198 8.09 14.08 3.75
C PHE A 198 7.81 12.58 3.84
N ALA A 199 8.28 11.80 2.89
CA ALA A 199 8.13 10.35 2.90
C ALA A 199 8.84 9.74 4.12
N GLY A 200 8.11 8.90 4.88
CA GLY A 200 8.66 8.21 6.04
C GLY A 200 8.85 9.07 7.29
N LYS A 201 8.48 10.36 7.27
CA LYS A 201 8.51 11.24 8.44
C LYS A 201 7.13 11.33 9.10
N TYR A 202 7.11 11.27 10.42
CA TYR A 202 5.89 11.23 11.22
C TYR A 202 5.94 12.26 12.34
N ASP A 203 4.77 12.79 12.71
CA ASP A 203 4.64 13.73 13.80
C ASP A 203 4.93 13.07 15.17
N GLY A 204 5.06 13.85 16.22
CA GLY A 204 5.44 13.39 17.57
C GLY A 204 4.63 12.18 18.08
N ASN A 205 3.32 12.16 17.81
CA ASN A 205 2.48 10.98 17.98
C ASN A 205 2.38 10.22 16.66
N THR A 206 3.33 9.33 16.40
CA THR A 206 3.46 8.60 15.13
C THR A 206 2.17 7.89 14.70
N PHE A 207 1.39 7.37 15.64
CA PHE A 207 0.14 6.65 15.37
C PHE A 207 -0.95 7.06 16.36
N THR A 208 -2.11 7.49 15.88
CA THR A 208 -3.31 7.62 16.71
C THR A 208 -4.04 6.28 16.87
N GLN A 209 -3.85 5.36 15.94
CA GLN A 209 -4.25 3.95 16.01
C GLN A 209 -3.05 3.12 15.51
N THR A 210 -2.40 2.36 16.39
CA THR A 210 -1.15 1.65 16.06
C THR A 210 -1.40 0.52 15.06
N SER A 211 -2.10 -0.55 15.45
CA SER A 211 -2.45 -1.64 14.54
C SER A 211 -3.64 -1.28 13.66
N VAL A 212 -3.87 -2.05 12.61
CA VAL A 212 -5.11 -1.99 11.82
C VAL A 212 -6.30 -2.01 12.77
N GLY A 213 -7.27 -1.13 12.54
CA GLY A 213 -8.44 -0.95 13.40
C GLY A 213 -9.76 -1.02 12.64
N CYS A 214 -10.86 -0.90 13.36
CA CYS A 214 -12.22 -1.01 12.81
C CYS A 214 -12.44 -0.08 11.61
N GLU A 215 -11.96 1.15 11.72
CA GLU A 215 -12.18 2.19 10.73
C GLU A 215 -11.31 2.04 9.45
N ASN A 216 -10.32 1.13 9.43
CA ASN A 216 -9.60 0.79 8.20
C ASN A 216 -10.53 0.10 7.18
N CYS A 217 -11.56 -0.63 7.67
CA CYS A 217 -12.53 -1.35 6.85
C CYS A 217 -13.91 -0.69 6.82
N HIS A 218 -14.29 0.00 7.91
CA HIS A 218 -15.61 0.58 8.08
C HIS A 218 -15.67 2.10 7.78
N GLY A 219 -14.53 2.75 7.57
CA GLY A 219 -14.44 4.20 7.38
C GLY A 219 -14.65 4.98 8.68
N PRO A 220 -14.67 6.34 8.59
CA PRO A 220 -14.77 7.22 9.75
C PRO A 220 -16.06 7.01 10.54
N GLY A 221 -15.95 6.76 11.85
CA GLY A 221 -17.04 6.30 12.72
C GLY A 221 -17.80 7.39 13.47
N SER A 222 -17.39 8.67 13.42
CA SER A 222 -17.97 9.70 14.27
C SER A 222 -19.48 9.88 14.06
N ALA A 223 -19.95 9.84 12.80
CA ALA A 223 -21.37 9.97 12.49
C ALA A 223 -22.20 8.80 13.05
N HIS A 224 -21.66 7.57 12.98
CA HIS A 224 -22.30 6.39 13.56
C HIS A 224 -22.36 6.47 15.08
N VAL A 225 -21.24 6.81 15.73
CA VAL A 225 -21.19 6.96 17.20
C VAL A 225 -22.18 8.01 17.68
N GLN A 226 -22.30 9.15 16.97
CA GLN A 226 -23.27 10.18 17.30
C GLN A 226 -24.70 9.69 17.13
N ALA A 227 -25.06 9.10 15.98
CA ALA A 227 -26.41 8.60 15.70
C ALA A 227 -26.87 7.57 16.75
N MET A 228 -25.98 6.63 17.11
CA MET A 228 -26.25 5.65 18.17
C MET A 228 -26.40 6.31 19.55
N GLY A 229 -25.56 7.32 19.84
CA GLY A 229 -25.64 8.10 21.09
C GLY A 229 -26.94 8.90 21.22
N ASP A 230 -27.46 9.38 20.10
CA ASP A 230 -28.73 10.11 20.00
C ASP A 230 -29.95 9.17 19.99
N GLY A 231 -29.73 7.86 20.03
CA GLY A 231 -30.80 6.85 20.03
C GLY A 231 -31.48 6.67 18.67
N GLU A 232 -30.79 6.99 17.56
CA GLU A 232 -31.33 6.74 16.23
C GLU A 232 -31.45 5.24 15.95
N GLU A 233 -32.58 4.82 15.42
CA GLU A 233 -32.84 3.45 15.00
C GLU A 233 -32.82 3.36 13.48
N PHE A 234 -32.02 2.44 12.95
CA PHE A 234 -31.99 2.14 11.53
C PHE A 234 -32.65 0.79 11.26
N PRO A 235 -33.52 0.70 10.24
CA PRO A 235 -33.97 -0.61 9.79
C PRO A 235 -32.77 -1.49 9.46
N LYS A 236 -32.88 -2.80 9.73
CA LYS A 236 -31.78 -3.75 9.52
C LYS A 236 -31.16 -3.55 8.12
N GLY A 237 -29.91 -3.15 8.07
CA GLY A 237 -29.18 -2.97 6.82
C GLY A 237 -29.26 -1.57 6.20
N GLN A 238 -29.89 -0.59 6.80
CA GLN A 238 -30.08 0.76 6.23
C GLN A 238 -29.25 1.85 6.91
N ASP A 239 -28.42 1.50 7.90
CA ASP A 239 -27.49 2.44 8.46
C ASP A 239 -26.49 2.91 7.38
N LYS A 240 -26.52 4.21 7.12
CA LYS A 240 -25.65 4.89 6.16
C LYS A 240 -24.58 5.77 6.83
N THR A 241 -24.55 5.76 8.15
CA THR A 241 -23.60 6.57 8.93
C THR A 241 -22.23 5.90 9.04
N ILE A 242 -22.14 4.62 8.64
CA ILE A 242 -20.91 3.83 8.60
C ILE A 242 -20.97 2.81 7.45
N VAL A 243 -19.81 2.46 6.90
CA VAL A 243 -19.71 1.45 5.85
C VAL A 243 -19.81 0.04 6.46
N ASN A 244 -20.65 -0.81 5.86
CA ASN A 244 -20.61 -2.25 6.12
C ASN A 244 -20.12 -2.97 4.85
N PRO A 245 -18.88 -3.51 4.86
CA PRO A 245 -18.28 -4.15 3.69
C PRO A 245 -19.13 -5.30 3.10
N ALA A 246 -19.87 -6.02 3.94
CA ALA A 246 -20.74 -7.11 3.48
C ALA A 246 -21.90 -6.65 2.60
N ARG A 247 -22.23 -5.36 2.60
CA ARG A 247 -23.34 -4.76 1.83
C ARG A 247 -22.89 -4.03 0.57
N LEU A 248 -21.58 -3.89 0.39
CA LEU A 248 -21.01 -3.28 -0.81
C LEU A 248 -21.15 -4.22 -2.02
N SER A 249 -20.93 -3.69 -3.22
CA SER A 249 -20.73 -4.51 -4.41
C SER A 249 -19.50 -5.41 -4.23
N GLY A 250 -19.41 -6.46 -5.05
CA GLY A 250 -18.26 -7.37 -4.99
C GLY A 250 -16.92 -6.65 -5.10
N GLN A 251 -16.80 -5.71 -6.04
CA GLN A 251 -15.57 -4.94 -6.25
C GLN A 251 -15.26 -4.04 -5.05
N LEU A 252 -16.20 -3.19 -4.61
CA LEU A 252 -15.96 -2.27 -3.50
C LEU A 252 -15.66 -2.98 -2.17
N SER A 253 -16.22 -4.19 -1.98
CA SER A 253 -15.89 -5.02 -0.81
C SER A 253 -14.45 -5.53 -0.88
N ASP A 254 -14.01 -6.00 -2.05
CA ASP A 254 -12.66 -6.53 -2.23
C ASP A 254 -11.61 -5.41 -2.31
N ASP A 255 -11.96 -4.22 -2.81
CA ASP A 255 -11.10 -3.04 -2.83
C ASP A 255 -10.56 -2.70 -1.43
N ILE A 256 -11.37 -2.89 -0.39
CA ILE A 256 -10.92 -2.70 1.01
C ILE A 256 -9.78 -3.67 1.35
N CYS A 257 -9.92 -4.94 0.96
CA CYS A 257 -8.89 -5.96 1.23
C CYS A 257 -7.66 -5.77 0.33
N MET A 258 -7.89 -5.47 -0.96
CA MET A 258 -6.84 -5.23 -1.95
C MET A 258 -5.94 -4.06 -1.56
N GLY A 259 -6.47 -3.09 -0.83
CA GLY A 259 -5.68 -1.97 -0.31
C GLY A 259 -4.43 -2.42 0.42
N CYS A 260 -4.46 -3.58 1.10
CA CYS A 260 -3.33 -4.15 1.83
C CYS A 260 -2.89 -5.53 1.30
N HIS A 261 -3.82 -6.36 0.82
CA HIS A 261 -3.56 -7.75 0.45
C HIS A 261 -3.31 -7.97 -1.06
N GLN A 262 -3.06 -6.89 -1.82
CA GLN A 262 -2.66 -6.95 -3.22
C GLN A 262 -1.58 -5.90 -3.49
N THR A 263 -0.33 -6.30 -3.55
CA THR A 263 0.80 -5.38 -3.79
C THR A 263 0.95 -5.09 -5.28
N GLY A 264 0.90 -6.10 -6.12
CA GLY A 264 1.18 -5.99 -7.54
C GLY A 264 2.68 -5.75 -7.83
N ASP A 265 3.00 -5.59 -9.10
CA ASP A 265 4.35 -5.20 -9.53
C ASP A 265 4.58 -3.68 -9.44
N ALA A 266 3.52 -2.88 -9.57
CA ALA A 266 3.56 -1.44 -9.32
C ALA A 266 2.28 -0.95 -8.63
N ARG A 267 2.45 -0.04 -7.66
CA ARG A 267 1.37 0.67 -6.97
C ARG A 267 1.57 2.16 -7.15
N VAL A 268 0.60 2.81 -7.76
CA VAL A 268 0.67 4.22 -8.10
C VAL A 268 -0.44 4.97 -7.35
N LEU A 269 -0.05 5.94 -6.53
CA LEU A 269 -1.00 6.90 -5.97
C LEU A 269 -1.52 7.82 -7.07
N GLN A 270 -2.82 8.07 -7.07
CA GLN A 270 -3.38 9.07 -7.97
C GLN A 270 -2.80 10.47 -7.66
N PRO A 271 -2.67 11.33 -8.65
CA PRO A 271 -2.11 12.67 -8.45
C PRO A 271 -2.77 13.43 -7.29
N GLY A 272 -1.95 13.94 -6.38
CA GLY A 272 -2.39 14.67 -5.19
C GLY A 272 -3.06 13.81 -4.11
N LYS A 273 -2.99 12.47 -4.21
CA LYS A 273 -3.52 11.54 -3.21
C LYS A 273 -2.43 10.97 -2.32
N THR A 274 -2.84 10.61 -1.11
CA THR A 274 -2.08 9.81 -0.15
C THR A 274 -2.83 8.52 0.14
N TYR A 275 -2.18 7.54 0.74
CA TYR A 275 -2.86 6.31 1.17
C TYR A 275 -3.99 6.57 2.17
N GLN A 276 -3.92 7.65 2.96
CA GLN A 276 -4.94 8.03 3.92
C GLN A 276 -6.21 8.61 3.28
N ASP A 277 -6.19 8.90 1.97
CA ASP A 277 -7.37 9.39 1.24
C ASP A 277 -8.33 8.29 0.84
N PHE A 278 -7.91 7.02 0.88
CA PHE A 278 -8.82 5.91 0.61
C PHE A 278 -9.96 5.89 1.64
N ARG A 279 -11.18 5.75 1.15
CA ARG A 279 -12.38 5.59 1.96
C ARG A 279 -13.05 4.26 1.64
N PRO A 280 -13.21 3.36 2.62
CA PRO A 280 -14.02 2.15 2.45
C PRO A 280 -15.38 2.47 1.82
N GLY A 281 -15.75 1.69 0.79
CA GLY A 281 -16.96 1.93 0.01
C GLY A 281 -16.79 2.80 -1.23
N GLU A 282 -15.62 3.39 -1.43
CA GLU A 282 -15.22 4.01 -2.69
C GLU A 282 -14.29 3.08 -3.48
N PRO A 283 -14.23 3.22 -4.82
CA PRO A 283 -13.27 2.50 -5.63
C PRO A 283 -11.84 2.80 -5.20
N LEU A 284 -11.03 1.76 -4.97
CA LEU A 284 -9.64 1.90 -4.55
C LEU A 284 -8.78 2.65 -5.59
N ASP A 285 -9.07 2.46 -6.88
CA ASP A 285 -8.32 3.09 -7.96
C ASP A 285 -8.46 4.63 -8.01
N LYS A 286 -9.42 5.21 -7.30
CA LYS A 286 -9.48 6.67 -7.08
C LYS A 286 -8.36 7.20 -6.17
N THR A 287 -7.73 6.32 -5.44
CA THR A 287 -6.61 6.67 -4.53
C THR A 287 -5.32 6.00 -4.98
N VAL A 288 -5.35 4.72 -5.28
CA VAL A 288 -4.18 3.95 -5.71
C VAL A 288 -4.55 2.96 -6.80
N SER A 289 -3.82 2.98 -7.90
CA SER A 289 -3.89 1.97 -8.96
C SER A 289 -2.85 0.88 -8.72
N ILE A 290 -3.25 -0.37 -8.93
CA ILE A 290 -2.40 -1.56 -8.73
C ILE A 290 -2.21 -2.26 -10.07
N PHE A 291 -0.96 -2.38 -10.49
CA PHE A 291 -0.59 -3.00 -11.76
C PHE A 291 0.15 -4.30 -11.54
N GLN A 292 -0.13 -5.27 -12.40
CA GLN A 292 0.50 -6.59 -12.43
C GLN A 292 1.08 -6.85 -13.81
N ILE A 293 2.29 -7.38 -13.86
CA ILE A 293 2.86 -7.92 -15.09
C ILE A 293 2.14 -9.25 -15.39
N PRO A 294 1.56 -9.41 -16.59
CA PRO A 294 0.87 -10.65 -16.95
C PRO A 294 1.86 -11.82 -16.97
N PRO A 295 1.41 -13.07 -16.66
CA PRO A 295 2.25 -14.23 -16.80
C PRO A 295 2.64 -14.44 -18.27
N SER A 296 3.86 -14.93 -18.53
CA SER A 296 4.30 -15.31 -19.87
C SER A 296 3.72 -16.67 -20.26
N ARG A 297 3.18 -16.79 -21.48
CA ARG A 297 2.75 -18.10 -22.02
C ARG A 297 3.92 -19.03 -22.28
N GLU A 298 5.07 -18.46 -22.67
CA GLU A 298 6.29 -19.22 -23.03
C GLU A 298 7.05 -19.68 -21.78
N ASN A 299 6.96 -18.91 -20.72
CA ASN A 299 7.61 -19.21 -19.46
C ASN A 299 6.63 -18.90 -18.30
N PRO A 300 5.56 -19.71 -18.15
CA PRO A 300 4.63 -19.52 -17.06
C PRO A 300 5.41 -19.65 -15.75
N THR A 301 5.22 -18.69 -14.86
CA THR A 301 5.83 -18.72 -13.53
C THR A 301 5.44 -20.04 -12.87
N GLN A 302 6.42 -20.92 -12.62
CA GLN A 302 6.19 -22.18 -11.92
C GLN A 302 5.76 -21.94 -10.47
N ASP A 303 6.09 -20.78 -9.96
CA ASP A 303 5.63 -20.30 -8.67
C ASP A 303 4.33 -19.52 -8.86
N ASP A 304 3.24 -20.09 -8.36
CA ASP A 304 1.95 -19.41 -8.18
C ASP A 304 2.06 -18.26 -7.15
N HIS A 305 3.09 -17.43 -7.25
CA HIS A 305 3.39 -16.29 -6.38
C HIS A 305 2.47 -15.11 -6.64
N VAL A 306 1.33 -15.39 -7.22
CA VAL A 306 0.30 -14.40 -7.45
C VAL A 306 -0.39 -14.10 -6.14
N GLU A 307 -0.47 -12.82 -5.85
CA GLU A 307 -1.08 -12.29 -4.65
C GLU A 307 -2.58 -12.62 -4.56
N HIS A 308 -3.16 -12.39 -3.41
CA HIS A 308 -4.46 -12.90 -3.03
C HIS A 308 -5.58 -12.65 -4.04
N TYR A 309 -5.81 -11.38 -4.42
CA TYR A 309 -6.92 -11.04 -5.30
C TYR A 309 -6.69 -11.53 -6.73
N TYR A 310 -5.48 -11.27 -7.30
CA TYR A 310 -5.17 -11.70 -8.66
C TYR A 310 -5.28 -13.22 -8.79
N SER A 311 -4.73 -13.96 -7.81
CA SER A 311 -4.85 -15.41 -7.75
C SER A 311 -6.31 -15.85 -7.66
N MET A 312 -7.10 -15.26 -6.74
CA MET A 312 -8.52 -15.57 -6.58
C MET A 312 -9.32 -15.28 -7.85
N SER A 313 -9.02 -14.18 -8.55
CA SER A 313 -9.73 -13.79 -9.78
C SER A 313 -9.59 -14.82 -10.91
N MET A 314 -8.50 -15.58 -10.90
CA MET A 314 -8.26 -16.67 -11.86
C MET A 314 -8.96 -17.97 -11.48
N SER A 315 -9.52 -18.10 -10.27
CA SER A 315 -10.23 -19.31 -9.86
C SER A 315 -11.52 -19.50 -10.66
N LYS A 316 -11.88 -20.77 -10.91
CA LYS A 316 -13.16 -21.12 -11.55
C LYS A 316 -14.35 -20.64 -10.71
N CYS A 317 -14.24 -20.69 -9.38
CA CYS A 317 -15.28 -20.23 -8.46
C CYS A 317 -15.57 -18.74 -8.65
N PHE A 318 -14.52 -17.92 -8.68
CA PHE A 318 -14.65 -16.47 -8.88
C PHE A 318 -15.30 -16.15 -10.25
N ARG A 319 -14.75 -16.70 -11.34
CA ARG A 319 -15.21 -16.46 -12.70
C ARG A 319 -16.65 -16.92 -12.92
N ALA A 320 -17.02 -18.09 -12.39
CA ALA A 320 -18.40 -18.62 -12.47
C ALA A 320 -19.41 -17.80 -11.65
N SER A 321 -18.96 -17.01 -10.68
CA SER A 321 -19.82 -16.17 -9.87
C SER A 321 -19.88 -14.70 -10.33
N ALA A 322 -19.00 -14.27 -11.21
CA ALA A 322 -18.83 -12.85 -11.58
C ALA A 322 -20.12 -12.22 -12.15
N GLY A 323 -20.88 -12.94 -12.98
CA GLY A 323 -22.15 -12.47 -13.55
C GLY A 323 -23.37 -12.62 -12.64
N LYS A 324 -23.22 -13.11 -11.39
CA LYS A 324 -24.33 -13.30 -10.46
C LYS A 324 -24.67 -12.01 -9.72
N PRO A 325 -25.88 -11.91 -9.07
CA PRO A 325 -26.18 -10.82 -8.18
C PRO A 325 -25.09 -10.66 -7.10
N ALA A 326 -24.81 -9.43 -6.67
CA ALA A 326 -23.71 -9.09 -5.76
C ALA A 326 -23.62 -9.97 -4.49
N ALA A 327 -24.76 -10.37 -3.93
CA ALA A 327 -24.83 -11.26 -2.76
C ALA A 327 -24.35 -12.70 -3.04
N GLN A 328 -24.28 -13.11 -4.31
CA GLN A 328 -23.85 -14.44 -4.76
C GLN A 328 -22.48 -14.43 -5.44
N GLN A 329 -21.88 -13.25 -5.61
CA GLN A 329 -20.53 -13.14 -6.14
C GLN A 329 -19.52 -13.58 -5.10
N MET A 330 -18.52 -14.34 -5.53
CA MET A 330 -17.38 -14.67 -4.68
C MET A 330 -16.57 -13.39 -4.37
N ARG A 331 -16.23 -13.23 -3.11
CA ARG A 331 -15.46 -12.11 -2.55
C ARG A 331 -14.53 -12.62 -1.47
N CYS A 332 -13.58 -11.84 -1.03
CA CYS A 332 -12.70 -12.19 0.09
C CYS A 332 -13.52 -12.64 1.33
N ILE A 333 -14.55 -11.87 1.67
CA ILE A 333 -15.43 -12.17 2.82
C ILE A 333 -16.38 -13.35 2.60
N THR A 334 -16.41 -14.00 1.45
CA THR A 334 -17.12 -15.26 1.26
C THR A 334 -16.48 -16.39 2.09
N CYS A 335 -15.16 -16.37 2.17
CA CYS A 335 -14.37 -17.37 2.89
C CYS A 335 -13.80 -16.85 4.21
N HIS A 336 -13.43 -15.56 4.28
CA HIS A 336 -12.82 -14.95 5.45
C HIS A 336 -13.84 -14.16 6.28
N ASP A 337 -13.77 -14.32 7.60
CA ASP A 337 -14.37 -13.39 8.56
C ASP A 337 -13.23 -12.51 9.10
N PRO A 338 -13.18 -11.21 8.75
CA PRO A 338 -12.10 -10.34 9.19
C PRO A 338 -12.05 -10.09 10.69
N HIS A 339 -13.12 -10.44 11.43
CA HIS A 339 -13.18 -10.25 12.87
C HIS A 339 -12.74 -11.50 13.65
N VAL A 340 -12.72 -12.68 13.00
CA VAL A 340 -12.43 -13.95 13.65
C VAL A 340 -11.42 -14.74 12.82
N GLU A 341 -10.27 -15.03 13.41
CA GLU A 341 -9.27 -15.90 12.82
C GLU A 341 -9.38 -17.30 13.44
N PRO A 342 -9.64 -18.36 12.65
CA PRO A 342 -9.72 -19.71 13.19
C PRO A 342 -8.38 -20.18 13.72
N ALA A 343 -8.35 -20.83 14.87
CA ALA A 343 -7.16 -21.42 15.46
C ALA A 343 -6.60 -22.56 14.58
N GLY A 344 -5.29 -22.81 14.65
CA GLY A 344 -4.56 -23.70 13.73
C GLY A 344 -5.24 -25.03 13.43
N ALA A 345 -5.71 -25.77 14.45
CA ALA A 345 -6.40 -27.05 14.27
C ALA A 345 -7.82 -26.93 13.67
N GLU A 346 -8.45 -25.76 13.81
CA GLU A 346 -9.80 -25.50 13.33
C GLU A 346 -9.85 -25.04 11.86
N ILE A 347 -8.72 -24.56 11.34
CA ILE A 347 -8.60 -23.98 10.00
C ILE A 347 -9.24 -24.87 8.91
N PRO A 348 -8.93 -26.17 8.78
CA PRO A 348 -9.51 -26.98 7.72
C PRO A 348 -11.04 -27.12 7.85
N THR A 349 -11.55 -27.35 9.07
CA THR A 349 -12.99 -27.49 9.31
C THR A 349 -13.73 -26.19 9.02
N PHE A 350 -13.18 -25.06 9.45
CA PHE A 350 -13.75 -23.74 9.19
C PHE A 350 -13.90 -23.47 7.68
N TYR A 351 -12.81 -23.64 6.92
CA TYR A 351 -12.85 -23.38 5.47
C TYR A 351 -13.61 -24.44 4.69
N ASN A 352 -13.61 -25.71 5.13
CA ASN A 352 -14.47 -26.73 4.54
C ASN A 352 -15.94 -26.31 4.61
N GLY A 353 -16.40 -25.76 5.73
CA GLY A 353 -17.75 -25.21 5.87
C GLY A 353 -18.03 -24.10 4.84
N LYS A 354 -17.05 -23.23 4.55
CA LYS A 354 -17.17 -22.20 3.49
C LYS A 354 -17.27 -22.82 2.10
N CYS A 355 -16.47 -23.84 1.78
CA CYS A 355 -16.55 -24.55 0.52
C CYS A 355 -17.92 -25.25 0.33
N MET A 356 -18.39 -25.92 1.37
CA MET A 356 -19.66 -26.66 1.38
C MET A 356 -20.91 -25.77 1.32
N SER A 357 -20.78 -24.45 1.48
CA SER A 357 -21.90 -23.52 1.24
C SER A 357 -22.31 -23.45 -0.25
N CYS A 358 -21.41 -23.82 -1.16
CA CYS A 358 -21.64 -23.86 -2.61
C CYS A 358 -21.44 -25.25 -3.21
N HIS A 359 -20.60 -26.09 -2.61
CA HIS A 359 -20.26 -27.42 -3.09
C HIS A 359 -20.93 -28.51 -2.24
N THR A 360 -21.09 -29.72 -2.80
CA THR A 360 -21.47 -30.93 -2.09
C THR A 360 -20.31 -31.91 -2.11
N ALA A 361 -20.36 -32.95 -1.29
CA ALA A 361 -19.34 -34.01 -1.29
C ALA A 361 -19.17 -34.67 -2.68
N ALA A 362 -20.24 -34.73 -3.48
CA ALA A 362 -20.23 -35.25 -4.85
C ALA A 362 -19.51 -34.34 -5.86
N SER A 363 -19.25 -33.07 -5.50
CA SER A 363 -18.48 -32.15 -6.36
C SER A 363 -16.99 -32.49 -6.42
N CYS A 364 -16.48 -33.25 -5.44
CA CYS A 364 -15.09 -33.72 -5.42
C CYS A 364 -14.98 -35.07 -6.14
N THR A 365 -14.11 -35.16 -7.14
CA THR A 365 -13.86 -36.38 -7.93
C THR A 365 -12.88 -37.34 -7.25
N ALA A 366 -12.22 -36.94 -6.17
CA ALA A 366 -11.35 -37.81 -5.39
C ALA A 366 -12.17 -38.93 -4.71
N THR A 367 -11.60 -40.14 -4.65
CA THR A 367 -12.28 -41.24 -3.97
C THR A 367 -12.48 -40.97 -2.48
N PRO A 368 -13.55 -41.49 -1.86
CA PRO A 368 -13.74 -41.33 -0.41
C PRO A 368 -12.54 -41.81 0.41
N THR A 369 -11.83 -42.83 -0.06
CA THR A 369 -10.61 -43.36 0.58
C THR A 369 -9.49 -42.29 0.54
N ALA A 370 -9.23 -41.69 -0.62
CA ALA A 370 -8.20 -40.65 -0.77
C ALA A 370 -8.51 -39.41 0.08
N ARG A 371 -9.78 -39.01 0.14
CA ARG A 371 -10.22 -37.87 0.97
C ARG A 371 -10.02 -38.13 2.47
N LYS A 372 -10.26 -39.35 2.93
CA LYS A 372 -10.05 -39.72 4.35
C LYS A 372 -8.57 -39.82 4.73
N GLN A 373 -7.66 -39.97 3.75
CA GLN A 373 -6.21 -40.00 3.98
C GLN A 373 -5.60 -38.60 4.19
N THR A 374 -6.31 -37.52 3.89
CA THR A 374 -5.83 -36.17 4.19
C THR A 374 -5.82 -35.92 5.70
N THR A 375 -4.98 -35.01 6.17
CA THR A 375 -4.88 -34.63 7.57
C THR A 375 -5.28 -33.15 7.73
N PRO A 376 -6.40 -32.84 8.40
CA PRO A 376 -7.47 -33.77 8.80
C PRO A 376 -8.19 -34.38 7.59
N ALA A 377 -9.04 -35.39 7.84
CA ALA A 377 -9.84 -35.99 6.77
C ALA A 377 -10.69 -34.92 6.05
N ASP A 378 -10.87 -35.09 4.74
CA ASP A 378 -11.60 -34.13 3.89
C ASP A 378 -11.01 -32.71 3.90
N ASN A 379 -9.69 -32.55 4.02
CA ASN A 379 -9.03 -31.24 3.98
C ASN A 379 -9.09 -30.61 2.57
N CYS A 380 -10.18 -29.91 2.26
CA CYS A 380 -10.41 -29.30 0.95
C CYS A 380 -9.30 -28.29 0.59
N ILE A 381 -8.93 -27.41 1.53
CA ILE A 381 -7.92 -26.39 1.28
C ILE A 381 -6.52 -26.99 1.11
N GLY A 382 -6.21 -28.10 1.78
CA GLY A 382 -4.91 -28.78 1.62
C GLY A 382 -4.67 -29.31 0.20
N CYS A 383 -5.73 -29.66 -0.53
CA CYS A 383 -5.67 -30.12 -1.92
C CYS A 383 -5.86 -29.01 -2.94
N HIS A 384 -6.85 -28.13 -2.72
CA HIS A 384 -7.28 -27.12 -3.70
C HIS A 384 -6.59 -25.76 -3.52
N MET A 385 -5.98 -25.51 -2.36
CA MET A 385 -5.29 -24.27 -2.01
C MET A 385 -3.94 -24.58 -1.32
N PRO A 386 -3.02 -25.30 -2.00
CA PRO A 386 -1.78 -25.71 -1.36
C PRO A 386 -1.00 -24.50 -0.85
N LYS A 387 -0.39 -24.67 0.31
CA LYS A 387 0.53 -23.66 0.88
C LYS A 387 1.92 -23.87 0.30
N ARG A 388 2.60 -22.77 0.04
CA ARG A 388 4.03 -22.79 -0.29
C ARG A 388 4.86 -22.96 0.97
N ASP A 389 5.98 -23.62 0.81
CA ASP A 389 6.97 -23.72 1.86
C ASP A 389 7.88 -22.48 1.83
N VAL A 390 7.49 -21.43 2.53
CA VAL A 390 8.21 -20.17 2.59
C VAL A 390 8.98 -20.09 3.90
N VAL A 391 10.28 -19.98 3.81
CA VAL A 391 11.17 -19.80 4.97
C VAL A 391 11.49 -18.31 5.26
N VAL A 392 11.09 -17.43 4.36
CA VAL A 392 11.32 -15.98 4.46
C VAL A 392 10.00 -15.24 4.65
N ILE A 393 10.04 -14.07 5.29
CA ILE A 393 8.90 -13.17 5.36
C ILE A 393 8.65 -12.62 3.95
N SER A 394 7.48 -12.90 3.39
CA SER A 394 7.11 -12.51 2.03
C SER A 394 5.83 -11.67 2.06
N HIS A 395 5.75 -10.68 1.18
CA HIS A 395 4.52 -9.89 0.97
C HIS A 395 3.56 -10.54 -0.03
N SER A 396 3.90 -11.72 -0.56
CA SER A 396 3.03 -12.49 -1.42
C SER A 396 2.21 -13.53 -0.64
N SER A 397 1.12 -14.01 -1.22
CA SER A 397 0.29 -15.06 -0.62
C SER A 397 1.07 -16.36 -0.43
N ILE A 398 1.02 -16.93 0.78
CA ILE A 398 1.56 -18.26 1.05
C ILE A 398 0.59 -19.33 0.57
N THR A 399 -0.71 -19.09 0.66
CA THR A 399 -1.76 -20.00 0.23
C THR A 399 -2.16 -19.69 -1.20
N ASN A 400 -2.25 -20.70 -2.07
CA ASN A 400 -2.67 -20.52 -3.45
C ASN A 400 -4.18 -20.21 -3.53
N HIS A 401 -4.53 -18.96 -3.83
CA HIS A 401 -5.91 -18.51 -3.95
C HIS A 401 -6.54 -18.77 -5.34
N ARG A 402 -5.83 -19.41 -6.28
CA ARG A 402 -6.44 -19.87 -7.55
C ARG A 402 -7.50 -20.94 -7.35
N ILE A 403 -7.52 -21.62 -6.19
CA ILE A 403 -8.48 -22.68 -5.84
C ILE A 403 -8.49 -23.74 -6.96
N LEU A 404 -7.37 -24.43 -7.12
CA LEU A 404 -7.11 -25.35 -8.21
C LEU A 404 -8.10 -26.53 -8.20
N ALA A 405 -8.71 -26.84 -9.33
CA ALA A 405 -9.52 -28.05 -9.45
C ALA A 405 -8.65 -29.32 -9.44
N ARG A 406 -7.38 -29.20 -9.83
CA ARG A 406 -6.35 -30.24 -9.79
C ARG A 406 -4.96 -29.60 -9.61
N PRO A 407 -3.98 -30.31 -9.05
CA PRO A 407 -2.66 -29.75 -8.73
C PRO A 407 -1.91 -29.12 -9.91
N ASP A 408 -2.11 -29.68 -11.12
CA ASP A 408 -1.46 -29.27 -12.36
C ASP A 408 -2.33 -28.33 -13.24
N GLU A 409 -3.34 -27.69 -12.65
CA GLU A 409 -4.22 -26.80 -13.40
C GLU A 409 -3.46 -25.60 -13.97
N PRO A 410 -3.42 -25.40 -15.31
CA PRO A 410 -2.72 -24.27 -15.91
C PRO A 410 -3.42 -22.96 -15.60
N PHE A 411 -2.73 -21.83 -15.86
CA PHE A 411 -3.38 -20.54 -15.86
C PHE A 411 -4.50 -20.50 -16.91
N PRO A 412 -5.64 -19.90 -16.60
CA PRO A 412 -6.71 -19.75 -17.57
C PRO A 412 -6.31 -18.75 -18.67
N ASP A 413 -6.93 -18.85 -19.85
CA ASP A 413 -6.65 -17.93 -20.96
C ASP A 413 -6.91 -16.47 -20.59
N GLU A 414 -7.86 -16.22 -19.71
CA GLU A 414 -8.18 -14.87 -19.20
C GLU A 414 -6.98 -14.23 -18.51
N ALA A 415 -6.11 -15.00 -17.85
CA ALA A 415 -4.91 -14.46 -17.19
C ALA A 415 -3.96 -13.79 -18.18
N TYR A 416 -3.98 -14.23 -19.45
CA TYR A 416 -3.16 -13.68 -20.54
C TYR A 416 -3.85 -12.59 -21.35
N ALA A 417 -5.18 -12.47 -21.23
CA ALA A 417 -6.01 -11.56 -22.02
C ALA A 417 -6.43 -10.28 -21.27
N GLN A 418 -5.99 -10.09 -20.04
CA GLN A 418 -6.38 -8.95 -19.19
C GLN A 418 -5.64 -7.65 -19.52
N THR A 419 -4.72 -7.67 -20.46
CA THR A 419 -4.05 -6.47 -20.96
C THR A 419 -4.92 -5.71 -21.96
N THR A 420 -4.67 -4.42 -22.11
CA THR A 420 -5.37 -3.55 -23.07
C THR A 420 -4.39 -2.99 -24.10
N ALA A 421 -4.91 -2.41 -25.20
CA ALA A 421 -4.06 -1.77 -26.21
C ALA A 421 -3.25 -0.60 -25.64
N ALA A 422 -3.76 0.07 -24.61
CA ALA A 422 -3.06 1.17 -23.93
C ALA A 422 -1.98 0.64 -22.95
N MET A 423 -2.12 -0.59 -22.47
CA MET A 423 -1.18 -1.27 -21.56
C MET A 423 -1.04 -2.73 -22.00
N PRO A 424 -0.28 -3.02 -23.06
CA PRO A 424 -0.15 -4.37 -23.59
C PRO A 424 0.67 -5.30 -22.68
N ASP A 425 1.42 -4.74 -21.75
CA ASP A 425 2.40 -5.35 -20.87
C ASP A 425 2.04 -5.27 -19.38
N LEU A 426 0.89 -4.66 -19.04
CA LEU A 426 0.40 -4.55 -17.66
C LEU A 426 -1.10 -4.85 -17.56
N ILE A 427 -1.49 -5.40 -16.42
CA ILE A 427 -2.89 -5.59 -16.01
C ILE A 427 -3.20 -4.57 -14.90
N HIS A 428 -4.29 -3.81 -15.03
CA HIS A 428 -4.80 -2.93 -13.97
C HIS A 428 -5.77 -3.71 -13.08
N LEU A 429 -5.29 -4.19 -11.94
CA LEU A 429 -6.00 -5.17 -11.11
C LEU A 429 -7.25 -4.63 -10.40
N ASN A 430 -7.28 -3.35 -10.09
CA ASN A 430 -8.38 -2.71 -9.36
C ASN A 430 -9.13 -1.67 -10.20
N ALA A 431 -9.06 -1.77 -11.53
CA ALA A 431 -9.79 -0.87 -12.43
C ALA A 431 -11.29 -0.87 -12.13
N VAL A 432 -11.90 0.32 -12.08
CA VAL A 432 -13.37 0.46 -11.95
C VAL A 432 -14.06 -0.27 -13.09
N GLY A 433 -15.09 -1.05 -12.76
CA GLY A 433 -15.86 -1.83 -13.74
C GLY A 433 -15.15 -3.09 -14.24
N LEU A 434 -14.02 -3.48 -13.69
CA LEU A 434 -13.29 -4.69 -14.08
C LEU A 434 -14.18 -5.94 -14.02
N ARG A 435 -14.96 -6.10 -12.95
CA ARG A 435 -15.87 -7.25 -12.79
C ARG A 435 -17.01 -7.29 -13.78
N ASP A 436 -17.39 -6.16 -14.32
CA ASP A 436 -18.47 -6.03 -15.30
C ASP A 436 -17.95 -6.09 -16.75
N GLY A 437 -16.67 -6.39 -16.94
CA GLY A 437 -16.01 -6.42 -18.25
C GLY A 437 -15.88 -5.03 -18.91
N LYS A 438 -15.96 -3.96 -18.11
CA LYS A 438 -15.90 -2.56 -18.53
C LYS A 438 -14.81 -1.82 -17.78
N ALA A 439 -13.63 -2.44 -17.66
CA ALA A 439 -12.50 -1.84 -16.98
C ALA A 439 -12.16 -0.46 -17.56
N ALA A 440 -12.09 0.55 -16.70
CA ALA A 440 -11.62 1.87 -17.08
C ALA A 440 -10.12 1.83 -17.40
N THR A 441 -9.73 2.49 -18.48
CA THR A 441 -8.31 2.70 -18.79
C THR A 441 -7.76 3.78 -17.84
N PRO A 442 -6.64 3.53 -17.13
CA PRO A 442 -6.04 4.54 -16.28
C PRO A 442 -5.50 5.71 -17.12
N SER A 443 -5.41 6.89 -16.51
CA SER A 443 -4.86 8.06 -17.18
C SER A 443 -3.43 7.82 -17.68
N ALA A 444 -3.01 8.55 -18.72
CA ALA A 444 -1.64 8.46 -19.21
C ALA A 444 -0.62 8.81 -18.11
N LEU A 445 -0.96 9.74 -17.23
CA LEU A 445 -0.11 10.11 -16.08
C LEU A 445 0.04 8.96 -15.08
N THR A 446 -1.03 8.25 -14.75
CA THR A 446 -0.98 7.06 -13.88
C THR A 446 -0.15 5.94 -14.53
N ARG A 447 -0.27 5.75 -15.86
CA ARG A 447 0.55 4.79 -16.61
C ARG A 447 2.02 5.18 -16.63
N LEU A 448 2.34 6.46 -16.83
CA LEU A 448 3.71 6.96 -16.81
C LEU A 448 4.39 6.65 -15.47
N GLN A 449 3.71 6.93 -14.37
CA GLN A 449 4.22 6.61 -13.03
C GLN A 449 4.42 5.09 -12.81
N ALA A 450 3.49 4.26 -13.31
CA ALA A 450 3.63 2.80 -13.21
C ALA A 450 4.88 2.30 -13.95
N TYR A 451 5.10 2.78 -15.17
CA TYR A 451 6.28 2.42 -15.96
C TYR A 451 7.57 2.96 -15.34
N ALA A 452 7.58 4.17 -14.80
CA ALA A 452 8.74 4.73 -14.10
C ALA A 452 9.14 3.89 -12.87
N LEU A 453 8.17 3.40 -12.10
CA LEU A 453 8.44 2.50 -10.98
C LEU A 453 9.00 1.14 -11.41
N LEU A 454 8.55 0.63 -12.56
CA LEU A 454 8.95 -0.67 -13.06
C LEU A 454 10.33 -0.65 -13.73
N GLU A 455 10.64 0.37 -14.52
CA GLU A 455 11.89 0.46 -15.27
C GLU A 455 13.13 0.51 -14.37
N ALA A 456 13.01 1.08 -13.16
CA ALA A 456 14.09 1.11 -12.17
C ALA A 456 14.67 -0.27 -11.83
N GLY A 457 13.85 -1.33 -11.93
CA GLY A 457 14.29 -2.71 -11.70
C GLY A 457 14.13 -3.63 -12.91
N LYS A 458 13.45 -3.17 -13.97
CA LYS A 458 13.08 -3.96 -15.15
C LYS A 458 13.19 -3.10 -16.42
N PRO A 459 14.40 -2.96 -16.99
CA PRO A 459 14.68 -2.02 -18.09
C PRO A 459 13.82 -2.20 -19.35
N GLN A 460 13.19 -3.38 -19.52
CA GLN A 460 12.28 -3.63 -20.64
C GLN A 460 11.05 -2.69 -20.65
N PHE A 461 10.71 -2.04 -19.54
CA PHE A 461 9.58 -1.10 -19.47
C PHE A 461 9.94 0.33 -19.89
N HIS A 462 11.22 0.64 -20.12
CA HIS A 462 11.67 1.95 -20.60
C HIS A 462 10.97 2.38 -21.90
N ALA A 463 10.82 1.46 -22.87
CA ALA A 463 10.12 1.76 -24.13
C ALA A 463 8.63 2.13 -23.90
N SER A 464 7.95 1.49 -22.95
CA SER A 464 6.56 1.80 -22.59
C SER A 464 6.46 3.12 -21.84
N TRP A 465 7.45 3.45 -21.01
CA TRP A 465 7.58 4.74 -20.35
C TRP A 465 7.74 5.88 -21.38
N LEU A 466 8.70 5.78 -22.32
CA LEU A 466 8.90 6.76 -23.39
C LEU A 466 7.67 6.94 -24.26
N LYS A 467 7.00 5.85 -24.64
CA LYS A 467 5.76 5.91 -25.42
C LYS A 467 4.66 6.67 -24.69
N THR A 468 4.51 6.42 -23.39
CA THR A 468 3.48 7.08 -22.57
C THR A 468 3.80 8.55 -22.36
N LEU A 469 5.07 8.89 -22.21
CA LEU A 469 5.54 10.28 -22.12
C LEU A 469 5.24 11.04 -23.42
N ALA A 470 5.54 10.45 -24.59
CA ALA A 470 5.23 11.04 -25.89
C ALA A 470 3.71 11.23 -26.13
N GLU A 471 2.88 10.33 -25.59
CA GLU A 471 1.43 10.49 -25.58
C GLU A 471 1.00 11.74 -24.80
N LEU A 472 1.60 11.98 -23.64
CA LEU A 472 1.34 13.16 -22.80
C LEU A 472 1.83 14.47 -23.44
N GLU A 473 2.91 14.43 -24.22
CA GLU A 473 3.39 15.61 -24.96
C GLU A 473 2.47 16.01 -26.11
N THR A 474 1.82 15.03 -26.77
CA THR A 474 1.06 15.26 -28.01
C THR A 474 -0.45 15.38 -27.79
N SER A 475 -0.97 14.84 -26.68
CA SER A 475 -2.40 14.85 -26.38
C SER A 475 -2.86 16.22 -25.91
N ALA A 476 -3.97 16.72 -26.52
CA ALA A 476 -4.70 17.83 -25.91
C ALA A 476 -5.22 17.35 -24.54
N PRO A 477 -4.99 18.10 -23.45
CA PRO A 477 -5.36 17.64 -22.13
C PRO A 477 -6.88 17.51 -21.99
N ASP A 478 -7.36 16.30 -21.69
CA ASP A 478 -8.77 16.04 -21.36
C ASP A 478 -9.18 16.74 -20.05
N ASN A 479 -8.19 17.07 -19.19
CA ASN A 479 -8.36 17.81 -17.93
C ASN A 479 -7.30 18.92 -17.79
N ALA A 480 -7.67 20.02 -17.15
CA ALA A 480 -6.75 21.13 -16.88
C ALA A 480 -5.52 20.71 -16.03
N ALA A 481 -5.63 19.61 -15.25
CA ALA A 481 -4.55 19.05 -14.44
C ALA A 481 -3.52 18.23 -15.25
N ASP A 482 -3.87 17.79 -16.46
CA ASP A 482 -2.99 16.95 -17.31
C ASP A 482 -2.19 17.78 -18.33
N LYS A 483 -2.26 19.11 -18.26
CA LYS A 483 -1.46 19.96 -19.15
C LYS A 483 0.02 19.69 -18.87
N SER A 484 0.73 19.19 -19.89
CA SER A 484 2.15 18.84 -19.77
C SER A 484 3.01 19.99 -19.25
N ALA A 485 2.71 21.23 -19.68
CA ALA A 485 3.42 22.43 -19.24
C ALA A 485 3.23 22.77 -17.76
N ASP A 486 2.06 22.39 -17.19
CA ASP A 486 1.68 22.74 -15.81
C ASP A 486 1.71 21.52 -14.87
N ASN A 487 2.19 20.35 -15.34
CA ASN A 487 2.24 19.13 -14.55
C ASN A 487 3.67 18.80 -14.14
N ALA A 488 3.94 18.87 -12.83
CA ALA A 488 5.28 18.64 -12.28
C ALA A 488 5.86 17.27 -12.67
N LEU A 489 5.05 16.20 -12.63
CA LEU A 489 5.53 14.85 -12.96
C LEU A 489 5.90 14.70 -14.43
N VAL A 490 5.15 15.33 -15.34
CA VAL A 490 5.46 15.31 -16.77
C VAL A 490 6.74 16.09 -17.03
N GLN A 491 6.88 17.28 -16.43
CA GLN A 491 8.10 18.08 -16.56
C GLN A 491 9.32 17.37 -15.98
N ALA A 492 9.19 16.69 -14.83
CA ALA A 492 10.25 15.84 -14.27
C ALA A 492 10.66 14.73 -15.25
N ALA A 493 9.69 14.02 -15.82
CA ALA A 493 9.95 12.93 -16.77
C ALA A 493 10.61 13.43 -18.07
N LEU A 494 10.19 14.60 -18.59
CA LEU A 494 10.84 15.24 -19.74
C LEU A 494 12.28 15.63 -19.43
N GLY A 495 12.50 16.25 -18.27
CA GLY A 495 13.84 16.61 -17.82
C GLY A 495 14.76 15.41 -17.66
N HIS A 496 14.25 14.33 -17.08
CA HIS A 496 15.02 13.07 -16.94
C HIS A 496 15.36 12.47 -18.31
N ARG A 497 14.42 12.41 -19.25
CA ARG A 497 14.68 11.98 -20.64
C ARG A 497 15.77 12.81 -21.32
N GLU A 498 15.70 14.14 -21.20
CA GLU A 498 16.71 15.03 -21.80
C GLU A 498 18.07 14.86 -21.14
N LEU A 499 18.10 14.59 -19.82
CA LEU A 499 19.34 14.29 -19.09
C LEU A 499 19.98 12.98 -19.59
N GLU A 500 19.20 11.91 -19.77
CA GLU A 500 19.69 10.65 -20.37
C GLU A 500 20.21 10.85 -21.80
N ALA A 501 19.57 11.75 -22.55
CA ALA A 501 20.01 12.11 -23.92
C ALA A 501 21.19 13.08 -23.94
N HIS A 502 21.74 13.47 -22.79
CA HIS A 502 22.81 14.48 -22.63
C HIS A 502 22.45 15.88 -23.17
N ASN A 503 21.15 16.18 -23.27
CA ASN A 503 20.64 17.50 -23.65
C ASN A 503 20.49 18.39 -22.41
N PHE A 504 21.59 18.69 -21.74
CA PHE A 504 21.60 19.29 -20.39
C PHE A 504 20.82 20.62 -20.31
N ALA A 505 20.91 21.49 -21.31
CA ALA A 505 20.16 22.75 -21.30
C ALA A 505 18.63 22.51 -21.29
N ALA A 506 18.12 21.61 -22.12
CA ALA A 506 16.71 21.25 -22.14
C ALA A 506 16.30 20.52 -20.84
N ALA A 507 17.16 19.65 -20.30
CA ALA A 507 16.93 19.01 -19.01
C ALA A 507 16.75 20.04 -17.90
N ILE A 508 17.66 21.03 -17.78
CA ILE A 508 17.60 22.11 -16.79
C ILE A 508 16.27 22.86 -16.89
N ASP A 509 15.85 23.22 -18.11
CA ASP A 509 14.60 23.97 -18.32
C ASP A 509 13.37 23.17 -17.83
N HIS A 510 13.26 21.90 -18.20
CA HIS A 510 12.16 21.03 -17.78
C HIS A 510 12.18 20.76 -16.26
N LEU A 511 13.33 20.44 -15.68
CA LEU A 511 13.45 20.15 -14.24
C LEU A 511 13.13 21.41 -13.41
N ARG A 512 13.59 22.59 -13.80
CA ARG A 512 13.20 23.85 -13.14
C ARG A 512 11.71 24.14 -13.27
N GLN A 513 11.10 23.82 -14.41
CA GLN A 513 9.65 23.93 -14.58
C GLN A 513 8.91 22.99 -13.63
N SER A 514 9.35 21.74 -13.48
CA SER A 514 8.81 20.77 -12.52
C SER A 514 8.86 21.33 -11.09
N LEU A 515 10.03 21.79 -10.66
CA LEU A 515 10.25 22.33 -9.31
C LEU A 515 9.50 23.66 -9.03
N LYS A 516 9.17 24.41 -10.06
CA LYS A 516 8.31 25.59 -9.92
C LYS A 516 6.88 25.21 -9.54
N VAL A 517 6.40 24.06 -10.00
CA VAL A 517 5.04 23.54 -9.70
C VAL A 517 5.05 22.79 -8.37
N ASP A 518 6.03 21.90 -8.16
CA ASP A 518 6.21 21.14 -6.93
C ASP A 518 7.67 21.21 -6.46
N PRO A 519 8.00 22.07 -5.48
CA PRO A 519 9.37 22.27 -4.99
C PRO A 519 9.86 21.19 -4.01
N LEU A 520 9.09 20.09 -3.81
CA LEU A 520 9.40 19.08 -2.80
C LEU A 520 9.82 17.73 -3.40
N GLN A 521 10.32 17.75 -4.64
CA GLN A 521 10.76 16.57 -5.38
C GLN A 521 12.29 16.38 -5.24
N SER A 522 12.74 15.63 -4.26
CA SER A 522 14.17 15.41 -3.98
C SER A 522 14.94 14.82 -5.17
N LEU A 523 14.36 13.83 -5.89
CA LEU A 523 14.98 13.22 -7.06
C LEU A 523 15.15 14.21 -8.22
N VAL A 524 14.20 15.14 -8.41
CA VAL A 524 14.31 16.18 -9.45
C VAL A 524 15.45 17.14 -9.15
N TYR A 525 15.71 17.45 -7.89
CA TYR A 525 16.91 18.21 -7.51
C TYR A 525 18.21 17.44 -7.77
N VAL A 526 18.22 16.10 -7.63
CA VAL A 526 19.38 15.28 -7.99
C VAL A 526 19.65 15.36 -9.49
N ASP A 527 18.61 15.16 -10.32
CA ASP A 527 18.72 15.24 -11.77
C ASP A 527 19.15 16.65 -12.24
N LEU A 528 18.59 17.70 -11.62
CA LEU A 528 18.94 19.09 -11.92
C LEU A 528 20.39 19.37 -11.55
N SER A 529 20.83 18.94 -10.36
CA SER A 529 22.23 19.05 -9.94
C SER A 529 23.20 18.35 -10.90
N GLU A 530 22.82 17.18 -11.45
CA GLU A 530 23.63 16.49 -12.47
C GLU A 530 23.69 17.30 -13.76
N ALA A 531 22.55 17.76 -14.28
CA ALA A 531 22.49 18.54 -15.52
C ALA A 531 23.27 19.84 -15.43
N GLU A 532 23.24 20.51 -14.28
CA GLU A 532 23.97 21.76 -14.03
C GLU A 532 25.48 21.55 -13.91
N ASP A 533 25.90 20.48 -13.20
CA ASP A 533 27.33 20.12 -13.10
C ASP A 533 27.92 19.82 -14.49
N GLN A 534 27.19 19.05 -15.30
CA GLN A 534 27.61 18.75 -16.69
C GLN A 534 27.62 19.98 -17.62
N SER A 535 26.86 21.03 -17.25
CA SER A 535 26.83 22.32 -17.97
C SER A 535 27.86 23.32 -17.44
N GLY A 536 28.60 22.98 -16.38
CA GLY A 536 29.59 23.86 -15.74
C GLY A 536 28.98 24.87 -14.75
N HIS A 537 27.71 24.74 -14.39
CA HIS A 537 27.00 25.58 -13.39
C HIS A 537 27.23 25.01 -11.97
N VAL A 538 28.49 25.06 -11.52
CA VAL A 538 28.94 24.31 -10.34
C VAL A 538 28.25 24.74 -9.05
N GLU A 539 28.05 26.04 -8.83
CA GLU A 539 27.42 26.55 -7.61
C GLU A 539 25.94 26.20 -7.53
N GLU A 540 25.23 26.27 -8.66
CA GLU A 540 23.84 25.84 -8.76
C GLU A 540 23.71 24.34 -8.49
N ALA A 541 24.59 23.52 -9.07
CA ALA A 541 24.62 22.08 -8.85
C ALA A 541 24.82 21.71 -7.36
N ILE A 542 25.67 22.46 -6.65
CA ILE A 542 25.87 22.29 -5.20
C ILE A 542 24.61 22.69 -4.42
N ALA A 543 23.98 23.81 -4.80
CA ALA A 543 22.77 24.30 -4.12
C ALA A 543 21.62 23.29 -4.26
N ASP A 544 21.44 22.71 -5.44
CA ASP A 544 20.39 21.73 -5.68
C ASP A 544 20.69 20.36 -5.03
N ALA A 545 21.94 19.93 -4.99
CA ALA A 545 22.35 18.76 -4.21
C ALA A 545 22.10 18.95 -2.70
N LYS A 546 22.37 20.14 -2.15
CA LYS A 546 22.03 20.48 -0.76
C LYS A 546 20.52 20.38 -0.53
N ARG A 547 19.72 20.91 -1.48
CA ARG A 547 18.26 20.87 -1.37
C ARG A 547 17.70 19.45 -1.42
N ALA A 548 18.26 18.57 -2.28
CA ALA A 548 17.89 17.15 -2.31
C ALA A 548 18.12 16.47 -0.95
N VAL A 549 19.27 16.70 -0.33
CA VAL A 549 19.61 16.16 1.01
C VAL A 549 18.72 16.73 2.12
N GLU A 550 18.30 17.99 2.03
CA GLU A 550 17.34 18.57 3.00
C GLU A 550 15.98 17.86 2.95
N LEU A 551 15.52 17.51 1.74
CA LEU A 551 14.23 16.84 1.55
C LEU A 551 14.28 15.37 1.97
N ASP A 552 15.36 14.65 1.63
CA ASP A 552 15.55 13.23 1.93
C ASP A 552 16.92 12.96 2.58
N PRO A 553 17.07 13.30 3.87
CA PRO A 553 18.38 13.31 4.54
C PRO A 553 18.98 11.94 4.80
N PHE A 554 18.25 10.85 4.60
CA PHE A 554 18.70 9.48 4.88
C PHE A 554 18.88 8.66 3.60
N VAL A 555 18.95 9.29 2.44
CA VAL A 555 19.25 8.64 1.16
C VAL A 555 20.75 8.75 0.88
N ALA A 556 21.49 7.65 1.02
CA ALA A 556 22.94 7.62 0.86
C ALA A 556 23.41 8.20 -0.47
N GLY A 557 22.72 7.90 -1.58
CA GLY A 557 23.04 8.41 -2.91
C GLY A 557 23.02 9.94 -2.98
N MET A 558 21.99 10.58 -2.41
CA MET A 558 21.87 12.04 -2.40
C MET A 558 22.98 12.72 -1.61
N GLN A 559 23.30 12.17 -0.43
CA GLN A 559 24.41 12.70 0.38
C GLN A 559 25.77 12.53 -0.32
N LYS A 560 25.99 11.39 -0.97
CA LYS A 560 27.20 11.16 -1.79
C LYS A 560 27.27 12.14 -2.97
N THR A 561 26.16 12.37 -3.67
CA THR A 561 26.08 13.38 -4.73
C THR A 561 26.51 14.74 -4.21
N LEU A 562 26.01 15.19 -3.07
CA LEU A 562 26.43 16.45 -2.45
C LEU A 562 27.94 16.48 -2.18
N VAL A 563 28.51 15.43 -1.60
CA VAL A 563 29.97 15.36 -1.35
C VAL A 563 30.76 15.51 -2.66
N PHE A 564 30.34 14.81 -3.71
CA PHE A 564 31.04 14.90 -5.01
C PHE A 564 30.88 16.27 -5.67
N ARG A 565 29.71 16.92 -5.59
CA ARG A 565 29.52 18.29 -6.09
C ARG A 565 30.42 19.29 -5.36
N LEU A 566 30.53 19.17 -4.02
CA LEU A 566 31.40 20.02 -3.22
C LEU A 566 32.88 19.82 -3.60
N ILE A 567 33.31 18.58 -3.82
CA ILE A 567 34.69 18.29 -4.27
C ILE A 567 34.93 18.87 -5.66
N ASN A 568 34.03 18.68 -6.62
CA ASN A 568 34.12 19.23 -7.97
C ASN A 568 34.20 20.75 -7.96
N GLY A 569 33.43 21.40 -7.10
CA GLY A 569 33.43 22.84 -6.86
C GLY A 569 34.63 23.35 -6.05
N LYS A 570 35.50 22.45 -5.58
CA LYS A 570 36.65 22.77 -4.71
C LYS A 570 36.29 23.34 -3.34
N HIS A 571 35.08 23.06 -2.86
CA HIS A 571 34.57 23.40 -1.52
C HIS A 571 35.03 22.33 -0.50
N TYR A 572 36.34 22.15 -0.34
CA TYR A 572 36.92 21.00 0.40
C TYR A 572 36.54 20.97 1.88
N GLU A 573 36.46 22.12 2.56
CA GLU A 573 36.04 22.19 3.97
C GLU A 573 34.57 21.76 4.14
N GLU A 574 33.69 22.19 3.22
CA GLU A 574 32.29 21.77 3.24
C GLU A 574 32.14 20.29 2.87
N ALA A 575 32.95 19.79 1.94
CA ALA A 575 32.97 18.37 1.56
C ALA A 575 33.40 17.48 2.75
N GLU A 576 34.43 17.90 3.53
CA GLU A 576 34.85 17.20 4.73
C GLU A 576 33.71 17.15 5.78
N ALA A 577 33.08 18.29 6.06
CA ALA A 577 31.94 18.35 6.98
C ALA A 577 30.74 17.50 6.49
N ALA A 578 30.48 17.45 5.17
CA ALA A 578 29.44 16.61 4.58
C ALA A 578 29.78 15.13 4.72
N MET A 579 31.02 14.71 4.54
CA MET A 579 31.49 13.33 4.76
C MET A 579 31.36 12.92 6.23
N GLU A 580 31.71 13.80 7.18
CA GLU A 580 31.54 13.54 8.61
C GLU A 580 30.07 13.33 8.97
N LYS A 581 29.19 14.21 8.47
CA LYS A 581 27.75 14.09 8.66
C LYS A 581 27.18 12.82 8.02
N TYR A 582 27.64 12.47 6.84
CA TYR A 582 27.29 11.22 6.15
C TYR A 582 27.61 10.01 7.03
N LEU A 583 28.83 9.92 7.55
CA LEU A 583 29.31 8.80 8.35
C LEU A 583 28.64 8.68 9.74
N GLN A 584 27.96 9.72 10.22
CA GLN A 584 27.09 9.60 11.41
C GLN A 584 25.87 8.74 11.11
N ASN A 585 25.36 8.78 9.87
CA ASN A 585 24.21 8.00 9.44
C ASN A 585 24.60 6.65 8.83
N PHE A 586 25.73 6.59 8.13
CA PHE A 586 26.22 5.45 7.35
C PHE A 586 27.66 5.07 7.78
N PRO A 587 27.85 4.70 9.06
CA PRO A 587 29.19 4.37 9.57
C PRO A 587 29.80 3.14 8.89
N GLU A 588 28.98 2.31 8.25
CA GLU A 588 29.34 1.11 7.50
C GLU A 588 30.06 1.41 6.18
N ASP A 589 29.96 2.64 5.63
CA ASP A 589 30.52 2.99 4.32
C ASP A 589 32.05 3.16 4.36
N ASP A 590 32.75 2.07 4.04
CA ASP A 590 34.23 2.03 4.03
C ASP A 590 34.85 3.00 2.99
N PHE A 591 34.20 3.19 1.85
CA PHE A 591 34.66 4.11 0.82
C PHE A 591 34.67 5.55 1.35
N MET A 592 33.60 5.99 1.97
CA MET A 592 33.48 7.34 2.50
C MET A 592 34.42 7.57 3.71
N ARG A 593 34.62 6.53 4.56
CA ARG A 593 35.64 6.61 5.65
C ARG A 593 37.04 6.83 5.10
N LYS A 594 37.43 6.12 4.04
CA LYS A 594 38.74 6.29 3.39
C LYS A 594 38.88 7.66 2.75
N MET A 595 37.85 8.15 2.07
CA MET A 595 37.84 9.51 1.49
C MET A 595 38.06 10.57 2.56
N LEU A 596 37.32 10.49 3.68
CA LEU A 596 37.48 11.43 4.80
C LEU A 596 38.89 11.38 5.40
N ALA A 597 39.43 10.16 5.57
CA ALA A 597 40.79 10.01 6.08
C ALA A 597 41.86 10.62 5.16
N MET A 598 41.63 10.57 3.82
CA MET A 598 42.50 11.23 2.85
C MET A 598 42.33 12.75 2.86
N ALA A 599 41.13 13.26 3.01
CA ALA A 599 40.85 14.70 3.07
C ALA A 599 41.51 15.39 4.28
N LYS A 600 41.66 14.65 5.39
CA LYS A 600 42.29 15.14 6.64
C LYS A 600 43.83 15.09 6.65
N GLN A 601 44.47 14.57 5.61
CA GLN A 601 45.94 14.53 5.45
C GLN A 601 46.43 15.76 4.69
#